data_5dd48853c0415d013949c708d28450df
#
_entry.id   5dd48853c0415d013949c708d28450df
#
_cell.length_a   1.000
_cell.length_b   1.000
_cell.length_c   1.000
_cell.angle_alpha   90.00
_cell.angle_beta   90.00
_cell.angle_gamma   90.00
#
_symmetry.space_group_name_H-M   'P 1'
#
loop_
_entity.id
_entity.type
_entity.pdbx_description
1 polymer ?
#
loop_
_entity_poly.entity_id
_entity_poly.type
_entity_poly.pdbx_seq_one_letter_code
_entity_poly.pdbx_strand_id
1 'polypeptide(L)'
;MLHYSNVLRIIDLKLTILCGMLFCFGLLVSPWVFKKQLKIFLFFPLWIWRLVKKYLSPHDPFLKIFLFIFFFNSLSLFANLISGFLLGFPVIFAILLGINVGIIILTEIGKLDYIAIFLNPVSLFELPAAWISLSMGIKISISLYPNFLFCSSFQMFYKGLYVYFLVIIPLLIISGLIETSLIKAFTKK
;
A
#
# COMPACT_ATOMS: atom_id res chain seq x y z
N MET A 1 -23.97 8.85 14.24
CA MET A 1 -23.68 7.97 13.07
C MET A 1 -23.00 8.80 11.99
N LEU A 2 -21.75 8.50 11.64
CA LEU A 2 -21.11 9.14 10.48
C LEU A 2 -21.71 8.50 9.21
N HIS A 3 -22.46 9.27 8.43
CA HIS A 3 -22.95 8.83 7.13
C HIS A 3 -21.75 8.55 6.20
N TYR A 4 -21.83 7.54 5.34
CA TYR A 4 -20.80 7.16 4.38
C TYR A 4 -20.29 8.36 3.54
N SER A 5 -21.20 9.28 3.20
CA SER A 5 -20.87 10.54 2.52
C SER A 5 -19.92 11.45 3.31
N ASN A 6 -19.96 11.39 4.65
CA ASN A 6 -19.06 12.18 5.50
C ASN A 6 -17.66 11.57 5.56
N VAL A 7 -17.52 10.24 5.40
CA VAL A 7 -16.23 9.57 5.38
C VAL A 7 -15.44 9.93 4.13
N LEU A 8 -16.10 9.99 2.97
CA LEU A 8 -15.47 10.40 1.72
C LEU A 8 -14.96 11.85 1.76
N ARG A 9 -15.64 12.74 2.50
CA ARG A 9 -15.20 14.13 2.70
C ARG A 9 -13.93 14.25 3.57
N ILE A 10 -13.62 13.23 4.38
CA ILE A 10 -12.40 13.21 5.17
C ILE A 10 -11.18 12.97 4.28
N ILE A 11 -11.36 12.25 3.17
CA ILE A 11 -10.28 11.95 2.21
C ILE A 11 -9.91 13.25 1.48
N ASP A 12 -8.64 13.61 1.54
CA ASP A 12 -8.10 14.74 0.81
C ASP A 12 -7.55 14.26 -0.54
N LEU A 13 -8.26 14.58 -1.61
CA LEU A 13 -7.90 14.15 -2.95
C LEU A 13 -6.52 14.71 -3.38
N LYS A 14 -6.17 15.94 -2.97
CA LYS A 14 -4.87 16.55 -3.31
C LYS A 14 -3.72 15.76 -2.67
N LEU A 15 -3.85 15.42 -1.39
CA LEU A 15 -2.86 14.60 -0.70
C LEU A 15 -2.81 13.17 -1.25
N THR A 16 -3.95 12.59 -1.63
CA THR A 16 -4.00 11.27 -2.25
C THR A 16 -3.29 11.26 -3.60
N ILE A 17 -3.52 12.28 -4.44
CA ILE A 17 -2.79 12.45 -5.71
C ILE A 17 -1.30 12.66 -5.46
N LEU A 18 -0.92 13.46 -4.47
CA LEU A 18 0.48 13.64 -4.08
C LEU A 18 1.14 12.30 -3.71
N CYS A 19 0.46 11.46 -2.93
CA CYS A 19 0.98 10.12 -2.59
C CYS A 19 1.13 9.25 -3.84
N GLY A 20 0.20 9.32 -4.79
CA GLY A 20 0.31 8.65 -6.09
C GLY A 20 1.52 9.13 -6.89
N MET A 21 1.77 10.44 -6.94
CA MET A 21 2.96 11.00 -7.62
C MET A 21 4.27 10.57 -6.96
N LEU A 22 4.33 10.56 -5.62
CA LEU A 22 5.50 10.08 -4.88
C LEU A 22 5.74 8.58 -5.10
N PHE A 23 4.67 7.77 -5.16
CA PHE A 23 4.74 6.37 -5.54
C PHE A 23 5.29 6.20 -6.96
N CYS A 24 4.78 6.94 -7.94
CA CYS A 24 5.28 6.91 -9.32
C CYS A 24 6.76 7.30 -9.39
N PHE A 25 7.17 8.33 -8.64
CA PHE A 25 8.58 8.69 -8.53
C PHE A 25 9.43 7.53 -7.98
N GLY A 26 8.98 6.88 -6.90
CA GLY A 26 9.65 5.70 -6.35
C GLY A 26 9.75 4.55 -7.37
N LEU A 27 8.67 4.31 -8.12
CA LEU A 27 8.62 3.29 -9.17
C LEU A 27 9.63 3.60 -10.30
N LEU A 28 9.75 4.86 -10.72
CA LEU A 28 10.72 5.29 -11.74
C LEU A 28 12.18 5.15 -11.27
N VAL A 29 12.43 5.33 -9.97
CA VAL A 29 13.78 5.20 -9.38
C VAL A 29 14.17 3.73 -9.18
N SER A 30 13.20 2.81 -9.08
CA SER A 30 13.44 1.41 -8.74
C SER A 30 14.41 0.66 -9.67
N PRO A 31 14.47 0.88 -11.03
CA PRO A 31 15.45 0.23 -11.88
C PRO A 31 16.89 0.65 -11.56
N TRP A 32 17.08 1.92 -11.21
CA TRP A 32 18.39 2.42 -10.83
C TRP A 32 18.84 1.81 -9.50
N VAL A 33 17.95 1.74 -8.50
CA VAL A 33 18.20 1.08 -7.20
C VAL A 33 18.55 -0.39 -7.41
N PHE A 34 17.79 -1.09 -8.25
CA PHE A 34 17.98 -2.48 -8.57
C PHE A 34 19.32 -2.74 -9.28
N LYS A 35 19.66 -1.92 -10.29
CA LYS A 35 20.92 -2.01 -11.05
C LYS A 35 22.15 -1.74 -10.16
N LYS A 36 22.05 -0.76 -9.26
CA LYS A 36 23.13 -0.41 -8.31
C LYS A 36 23.24 -1.37 -7.12
N GLN A 37 22.34 -2.33 -7.00
CA GLN A 37 22.30 -3.32 -5.89
C GLN A 37 22.36 -2.66 -4.51
N LEU A 38 21.57 -1.57 -4.32
CA LEU A 38 21.54 -0.83 -3.06
C LEU A 38 20.86 -1.66 -1.97
N LYS A 39 21.65 -2.37 -1.17
CA LYS A 39 21.20 -3.38 -0.19
C LYS A 39 20.10 -2.90 0.75
N ILE A 40 20.17 -1.63 1.18
CA ILE A 40 19.18 -1.04 2.11
C ILE A 40 17.76 -1.02 1.53
N PHE A 41 17.62 -0.79 0.21
CA PHE A 41 16.33 -0.77 -0.47
C PHE A 41 15.91 -2.16 -0.98
N LEU A 42 16.86 -3.07 -1.21
CA LEU A 42 16.59 -4.42 -1.69
C LEU A 42 16.20 -5.37 -0.54
N PHE A 43 16.71 -5.12 0.67
CA PHE A 43 16.53 -6.04 1.80
C PHE A 43 15.05 -6.31 2.10
N PHE A 44 14.26 -5.24 2.30
CA PHE A 44 12.87 -5.37 2.72
C PHE A 44 11.97 -6.03 1.64
N PRO A 45 11.91 -5.55 0.37
CA PRO A 45 11.06 -6.16 -0.64
C PRO A 45 11.45 -7.62 -0.94
N LEU A 46 12.75 -7.94 -1.00
CA LEU A 46 13.19 -9.31 -1.23
C LEU A 46 12.95 -10.24 -0.03
N TRP A 47 12.96 -9.69 1.19
CA TRP A 47 12.61 -10.45 2.39
C TRP A 47 11.11 -10.77 2.40
N ILE A 48 10.24 -9.79 2.17
CA ILE A 48 8.79 -9.99 2.04
C ILE A 48 8.49 -11.01 0.93
N TRP A 49 9.12 -10.84 -0.23
CA TRP A 49 8.91 -11.74 -1.36
C TRP A 49 9.29 -13.19 -1.04
N ARG A 50 10.40 -13.39 -0.32
CA ARG A 50 10.80 -14.73 0.17
C ARG A 50 9.78 -15.30 1.16
N LEU A 51 9.22 -14.46 2.05
CA LEU A 51 8.16 -14.90 2.96
C LEU A 51 6.92 -15.35 2.18
N VAL A 52 6.47 -14.56 1.21
CA VAL A 52 5.32 -14.94 0.36
C VAL A 52 5.59 -16.29 -0.30
N LYS A 53 6.72 -16.47 -0.96
CA LYS A 53 7.07 -17.75 -1.62
C LYS A 53 7.20 -18.93 -0.65
N LYS A 54 7.60 -18.69 0.60
CA LYS A 54 7.75 -19.74 1.61
C LYS A 54 6.41 -20.23 2.16
N TYR A 55 5.48 -19.31 2.41
CA TYR A 55 4.24 -19.63 3.12
C TYR A 55 3.01 -19.74 2.20
N LEU A 56 3.11 -19.27 0.96
CA LEU A 56 2.04 -19.28 -0.01
C LEU A 56 2.40 -20.14 -1.23
N SER A 57 1.60 -21.19 -1.43
CA SER A 57 1.66 -22.01 -2.65
C SER A 57 0.41 -21.74 -3.50
N PRO A 58 0.53 -21.71 -4.84
CA PRO A 58 -0.65 -21.61 -5.72
C PRO A 58 -1.65 -22.77 -5.53
N HIS A 59 -1.20 -23.91 -4.99
CA HIS A 59 -2.04 -25.07 -4.70
C HIS A 59 -2.80 -24.97 -3.38
N ASP A 60 -2.43 -24.03 -2.50
CA ASP A 60 -3.10 -23.83 -1.22
C ASP A 60 -4.62 -23.55 -1.38
N PRO A 61 -5.47 -23.84 -0.39
CA PRO A 61 -6.89 -23.50 -0.42
C PRO A 61 -7.13 -22.01 -0.70
N PHE A 62 -8.19 -21.69 -1.45
CA PHE A 62 -8.55 -20.30 -1.81
C PHE A 62 -8.55 -19.38 -0.58
N LEU A 63 -9.20 -19.81 0.50
CA LEU A 63 -9.33 -19.03 1.73
C LEU A 63 -7.97 -18.73 2.37
N LYS A 64 -7.03 -19.69 2.35
CA LYS A 64 -5.67 -19.50 2.89
C LYS A 64 -4.92 -18.42 2.11
N ILE A 65 -4.98 -18.48 0.76
CA ILE A 65 -4.32 -17.50 -0.12
C ILE A 65 -4.93 -16.11 0.13
N PHE A 66 -6.27 -16.03 0.10
CA PHE A 66 -6.98 -14.77 0.33
C PHE A 66 -6.65 -14.15 1.68
N LEU A 67 -6.75 -14.91 2.77
CA LEU A 67 -6.48 -14.41 4.12
C LEU A 67 -5.03 -13.96 4.29
N PHE A 68 -4.08 -14.67 3.69
CA PHE A 68 -2.68 -14.29 3.72
C PHE A 68 -2.45 -12.95 3.03
N ILE A 69 -2.91 -12.81 1.79
CA ILE A 69 -2.78 -11.56 1.00
C ILE A 69 -3.49 -10.41 1.71
N PHE A 70 -4.74 -10.61 2.11
CA PHE A 70 -5.54 -9.59 2.79
C PHE A 70 -4.89 -9.13 4.09
N PHE A 71 -4.40 -10.06 4.92
CA PHE A 71 -3.76 -9.72 6.19
C PHE A 71 -2.49 -8.90 6.00
N PHE A 72 -1.60 -9.32 5.09
CA PHE A 72 -0.35 -8.61 4.86
C PHE A 72 -0.57 -7.22 4.24
N ASN A 73 -1.48 -7.09 3.27
CA ASN A 73 -1.81 -5.80 2.68
C ASN A 73 -2.50 -4.89 3.71
N SER A 74 -3.45 -5.41 4.48
CA SER A 74 -4.12 -4.69 5.55
C SER A 74 -3.12 -4.17 6.58
N LEU A 75 -2.20 -5.01 7.06
CA LEU A 75 -1.17 -4.64 8.03
C LEU A 75 -0.23 -3.56 7.46
N SER A 76 0.18 -3.69 6.20
CA SER A 76 1.03 -2.70 5.50
C SER A 76 0.34 -1.34 5.42
N LEU A 77 -0.94 -1.30 5.00
CA LEU A 77 -1.68 -0.05 4.89
C LEU A 77 -2.01 0.55 6.26
N PHE A 78 -2.23 -0.28 7.27
CA PHE A 78 -2.37 0.19 8.65
C PHE A 78 -1.07 0.83 9.18
N ALA A 79 0.09 0.23 8.86
CA ALA A 79 1.38 0.81 9.19
C ALA A 79 1.61 2.18 8.52
N ASN A 80 1.15 2.35 7.26
CA ASN A 80 1.16 3.65 6.57
C ASN A 80 0.36 4.71 7.33
N LEU A 81 -0.82 4.35 7.87
CA LEU A 81 -1.63 5.25 8.67
C LEU A 81 -0.92 5.64 9.97
N ILE A 82 -0.38 4.65 10.71
CA ILE A 82 0.35 4.88 11.97
C ILE A 82 1.64 5.69 11.75
N SER A 83 2.29 5.53 10.60
CA SER A 83 3.51 6.28 10.28
C SER A 83 3.32 7.79 10.34
N GLY A 84 2.06 8.25 10.29
CA GLY A 84 1.69 9.67 10.46
C GLY A 84 2.09 10.27 11.81
N PHE A 85 2.27 9.46 12.85
CA PHE A 85 2.80 9.95 14.14
C PHE A 85 4.31 10.25 14.10
N LEU A 86 4.99 9.84 13.03
CA LEU A 86 6.38 10.17 12.75
C LEU A 86 6.42 11.21 11.62
N LEU A 87 6.82 12.43 11.95
CA LEU A 87 6.81 13.58 11.03
C LEU A 87 7.58 13.25 9.73
N GLY A 88 6.90 13.37 8.59
CA GLY A 88 7.50 13.14 7.27
C GLY A 88 7.58 11.68 6.82
N PHE A 89 7.41 10.70 7.71
CA PHE A 89 7.49 9.27 7.36
C PHE A 89 6.49 8.83 6.30
N PRO A 90 5.22 9.27 6.28
CA PRO A 90 4.29 8.88 5.22
C PRO A 90 4.76 9.28 3.81
N VAL A 91 5.46 10.40 3.69
CA VAL A 91 6.06 10.86 2.42
C VAL A 91 7.16 9.90 1.97
N ILE A 92 8.04 9.53 2.89
CA ILE A 92 9.11 8.56 2.65
C ILE A 92 8.50 7.19 2.27
N PHE A 93 7.47 6.74 3.00
CA PHE A 93 6.79 5.46 2.75
C PHE A 93 6.10 5.43 1.39
N ALA A 94 5.54 6.56 0.90
CA ALA A 94 4.98 6.64 -0.45
C ALA A 94 6.03 6.34 -1.53
N ILE A 95 7.24 6.91 -1.39
CA ILE A 95 8.36 6.66 -2.31
C ILE A 95 8.85 5.22 -2.18
N LEU A 96 9.04 4.75 -0.95
CA LEU A 96 9.51 3.37 -0.68
C LEU A 96 8.52 2.32 -1.21
N LEU A 97 7.22 2.57 -1.14
CA LEU A 97 6.21 1.70 -1.69
C LEU A 97 6.40 1.52 -3.20
N GLY A 98 6.64 2.62 -3.95
CA GLY A 98 6.94 2.57 -5.38
C GLY A 98 8.22 1.80 -5.68
N ILE A 99 9.29 2.06 -4.91
CA ILE A 99 10.56 1.33 -5.04
C ILE A 99 10.36 -0.17 -4.79
N ASN A 100 9.63 -0.53 -3.73
CA ASN A 100 9.37 -1.93 -3.36
C ASN A 100 8.62 -2.69 -4.46
N VAL A 101 7.54 -2.10 -4.98
CA VAL A 101 6.76 -2.69 -6.09
C VAL A 101 7.65 -2.88 -7.31
N GLY A 102 8.43 -1.86 -7.69
CA GLY A 102 9.33 -1.94 -8.83
C GLY A 102 10.42 -3.02 -8.67
N ILE A 103 11.01 -3.16 -7.47
CA ILE A 103 12.03 -4.18 -7.19
C ILE A 103 11.44 -5.59 -7.30
N ILE A 104 10.24 -5.83 -6.76
CA ILE A 104 9.57 -7.14 -6.83
C ILE A 104 9.33 -7.50 -8.29
N ILE A 105 8.80 -6.58 -9.10
CA ILE A 105 8.53 -6.80 -10.52
C ILE A 105 9.82 -7.05 -11.31
N LEU A 106 10.87 -6.28 -11.07
CA LEU A 106 12.17 -6.49 -11.71
C LEU A 106 12.78 -7.85 -11.33
N THR A 107 12.57 -8.31 -10.11
CA THR A 107 13.06 -9.61 -9.64
C THR A 107 12.33 -10.77 -10.31
N GLU A 108 11.01 -10.64 -10.56
CA GLU A 108 10.18 -11.72 -11.09
C GLU A 108 10.11 -11.74 -12.63
N ILE A 109 9.99 -10.58 -13.24
CA ILE A 109 9.72 -10.43 -14.68
C ILE A 109 10.98 -9.97 -15.43
N GLY A 110 11.95 -9.40 -14.72
CA GLY A 110 13.19 -8.86 -15.30
C GLY A 110 13.04 -7.51 -15.99
N LYS A 111 11.82 -7.02 -16.20
CA LYS A 111 11.51 -5.73 -16.82
C LYS A 111 10.33 -5.05 -16.13
N LEU A 112 10.31 -3.72 -16.15
CA LEU A 112 9.16 -2.93 -15.73
C LEU A 112 8.26 -2.62 -16.92
N ASP A 113 7.01 -3.06 -16.82
CA ASP A 113 5.93 -2.61 -17.69
C ASP A 113 4.99 -1.73 -16.86
N TYR A 114 5.19 -0.41 -16.97
CA TYR A 114 4.41 0.56 -16.21
C TYR A 114 2.92 0.48 -16.51
N ILE A 115 2.57 0.25 -17.79
CA ILE A 115 1.16 0.16 -18.21
C ILE A 115 0.52 -1.07 -17.58
N ALA A 116 1.17 -2.21 -17.64
CA ALA A 116 0.67 -3.44 -17.04
C ALA A 116 0.49 -3.32 -15.52
N ILE A 117 1.37 -2.58 -14.82
CA ILE A 117 1.25 -2.34 -13.37
C ILE A 117 -0.04 -1.60 -13.05
N PHE A 118 -0.35 -0.53 -13.77
CA PHE A 118 -1.54 0.29 -13.50
C PHE A 118 -2.84 -0.31 -14.05
N LEU A 119 -2.77 -1.09 -15.13
CA LEU A 119 -3.94 -1.78 -15.71
C LEU A 119 -4.24 -3.12 -15.05
N ASN A 120 -3.38 -3.62 -14.16
CA ASN A 120 -3.66 -4.82 -13.40
C ASN A 120 -4.93 -4.63 -12.54
N PRO A 121 -5.95 -5.49 -12.66
CA PRO A 121 -7.20 -5.35 -11.91
C PRO A 121 -6.99 -5.35 -10.39
N VAL A 122 -5.97 -6.01 -9.87
CA VAL A 122 -5.58 -5.97 -8.45
C VAL A 122 -5.11 -4.56 -8.08
N SER A 123 -4.19 -3.99 -8.87
CA SER A 123 -3.61 -2.67 -8.62
C SER A 123 -4.64 -1.54 -8.67
N LEU A 124 -5.72 -1.69 -9.47
CA LEU A 124 -6.80 -0.69 -9.54
C LEU A 124 -7.51 -0.46 -8.20
N PHE A 125 -7.49 -1.43 -7.31
CA PHE A 125 -8.08 -1.32 -5.97
C PHE A 125 -7.02 -1.12 -4.89
N GLU A 126 -5.89 -1.78 -5.00
CA GLU A 126 -4.83 -1.77 -3.99
C GLU A 126 -4.06 -0.44 -3.96
N LEU A 127 -3.69 0.11 -5.13
CA LEU A 127 -2.95 1.37 -5.18
C LEU A 127 -3.76 2.56 -4.64
N PRO A 128 -5.04 2.78 -5.03
CA PRO A 128 -5.86 3.83 -4.41
C PRO A 128 -6.00 3.64 -2.90
N ALA A 129 -6.20 2.40 -2.41
CA ALA A 129 -6.27 2.12 -0.98
C ALA A 129 -4.97 2.53 -0.27
N ALA A 130 -3.80 2.21 -0.86
CA ALA A 130 -2.50 2.59 -0.32
C ALA A 130 -2.29 4.10 -0.30
N TRP A 131 -2.63 4.81 -1.38
CA TRP A 131 -2.49 6.27 -1.46
C TRP A 131 -3.43 6.99 -0.48
N ILE A 132 -4.68 6.48 -0.30
CA ILE A 132 -5.61 7.01 0.70
C ILE A 132 -5.03 6.80 2.11
N SER A 133 -4.49 5.61 2.42
CA SER A 133 -3.88 5.35 3.72
C SER A 133 -2.70 6.28 4.01
N LEU A 134 -1.80 6.46 3.04
CA LEU A 134 -0.67 7.39 3.14
C LEU A 134 -1.12 8.84 3.28
N SER A 135 -2.16 9.27 2.54
CA SER A 135 -2.70 10.62 2.65
C SER A 135 -3.26 10.92 4.04
N MET A 136 -3.90 9.91 4.66
CA MET A 136 -4.36 10.01 6.06
C MET A 136 -3.16 10.08 7.03
N GLY A 137 -2.09 9.30 6.77
CA GLY A 137 -0.84 9.42 7.51
C GLY A 137 -0.24 10.83 7.43
N ILE A 138 -0.21 11.44 6.24
CA ILE A 138 0.24 12.83 6.06
C ILE A 138 -0.63 13.81 6.87
N LYS A 139 -1.95 13.63 6.88
CA LYS A 139 -2.84 14.47 7.70
C LYS A 139 -2.55 14.37 9.19
N ILE A 140 -2.24 13.16 9.68
CA ILE A 140 -1.83 12.96 11.07
C ILE A 140 -0.51 13.69 11.33
N SER A 141 0.48 13.57 10.43
CA SER A 141 1.76 14.31 10.55
C SER A 141 1.57 15.82 10.57
N ILE A 142 0.72 16.36 9.69
CA ILE A 142 0.43 17.79 9.64
C ILE A 142 -0.24 18.26 10.95
N SER A 143 -1.11 17.42 11.53
CA SER A 143 -1.79 17.77 12.78
C SER A 143 -0.88 17.76 14.02
N LEU A 144 0.33 17.19 13.93
CA LEU A 144 1.37 17.30 14.94
C LEU A 144 2.08 18.66 14.91
N TYR A 145 2.17 19.29 13.74
CA TYR A 145 2.87 20.57 13.57
C TYR A 145 1.93 21.77 13.84
N PRO A 146 2.39 22.90 14.43
CA PRO A 146 3.75 23.15 14.92
C PRO A 146 4.00 22.76 16.39
N ASN A 147 2.95 22.53 17.18
CA ASN A 147 3.02 22.48 18.63
C ASN A 147 3.12 21.06 19.21
N PHE A 148 3.32 20.03 18.38
CA PHE A 148 3.32 18.60 18.79
C PHE A 148 2.09 18.21 19.65
N LEU A 149 0.90 18.75 19.26
CA LEU A 149 -0.36 18.49 19.95
C LEU A 149 -0.84 17.07 19.63
N PHE A 150 -0.43 16.11 20.41
CA PHE A 150 -0.87 14.72 20.28
C PHE A 150 -2.39 14.57 20.29
N CYS A 151 -3.12 15.41 21.02
CA CYS A 151 -4.58 15.36 21.08
C CYS A 151 -5.22 15.55 19.71
N SER A 152 -4.77 16.54 18.90
CA SER A 152 -5.28 16.79 17.56
C SER A 152 -4.91 15.65 16.60
N SER A 153 -3.73 15.08 16.76
CA SER A 153 -3.25 13.95 15.94
C SER A 153 -4.02 12.67 16.25
N PHE A 154 -4.35 12.41 17.50
CA PHE A 154 -5.24 11.31 17.86
C PHE A 154 -6.65 11.49 17.28
N GLN A 155 -7.22 12.71 17.32
CA GLN A 155 -8.50 12.96 16.65
C GLN A 155 -8.44 12.70 15.14
N MET A 156 -7.33 13.12 14.49
CA MET A 156 -7.12 12.84 13.07
C MET A 156 -6.92 11.33 12.81
N PHE A 157 -6.21 10.64 13.69
CA PHE A 157 -6.04 9.19 13.65
C PHE A 157 -7.37 8.44 13.75
N TYR A 158 -8.27 8.84 14.67
CA TYR A 158 -9.62 8.27 14.74
C TYR A 158 -10.39 8.47 13.43
N LYS A 159 -10.32 9.65 12.82
CA LYS A 159 -10.90 9.88 11.48
C LYS A 159 -10.25 8.97 10.44
N GLY A 160 -8.94 8.78 10.51
CA GLY A 160 -8.19 7.84 9.67
C GLY A 160 -8.66 6.40 9.83
N LEU A 161 -8.97 5.95 11.05
CA LEU A 161 -9.53 4.62 11.31
C LEU A 161 -10.91 4.45 10.65
N TYR A 162 -11.78 5.47 10.66
CA TYR A 162 -13.06 5.40 9.94
C TYR A 162 -12.84 5.22 8.44
N VAL A 163 -11.92 5.99 7.84
CA VAL A 163 -11.55 5.83 6.42
C VAL A 163 -10.95 4.44 6.18
N TYR A 164 -10.11 3.96 7.09
CA TYR A 164 -9.47 2.66 7.00
C TYR A 164 -10.52 1.53 6.94
N PHE A 165 -11.43 1.47 7.89
CA PHE A 165 -12.42 0.40 7.95
C PHE A 165 -13.52 0.51 6.90
N LEU A 166 -13.95 1.72 6.51
CA LEU A 166 -15.07 1.92 5.59
C LEU A 166 -14.68 2.06 4.12
N VAL A 167 -13.41 2.37 3.83
CA VAL A 167 -12.94 2.57 2.44
C VAL A 167 -11.80 1.64 2.12
N ILE A 168 -10.72 1.64 2.93
CA ILE A 168 -9.51 0.89 2.62
C ILE A 168 -9.75 -0.61 2.73
N ILE A 169 -10.34 -1.10 3.81
CA ILE A 169 -10.64 -2.53 4.00
C ILE A 169 -11.53 -3.11 2.88
N PRO A 170 -12.65 -2.49 2.49
CA PRO A 170 -13.44 -2.96 1.34
C PRO A 170 -12.64 -3.02 0.03
N LEU A 171 -11.81 -2.02 -0.26
CA LEU A 171 -10.94 -2.05 -1.44
C LEU A 171 -9.95 -3.22 -1.40
N LEU A 172 -9.36 -3.50 -0.23
CA LEU A 172 -8.44 -4.64 -0.03
C LEU A 172 -9.15 -5.99 -0.13
N ILE A 173 -10.39 -6.10 0.32
CA ILE A 173 -11.18 -7.32 0.16
C ILE A 173 -11.39 -7.60 -1.33
N ILE A 174 -11.81 -6.59 -2.11
CA ILE A 174 -12.02 -6.73 -3.55
C ILE A 174 -10.70 -7.10 -4.23
N SER A 175 -9.62 -6.37 -3.96
CA SER A 175 -8.28 -6.65 -4.49
C SER A 175 -7.82 -8.07 -4.18
N GLY A 176 -7.89 -8.51 -2.92
CA GLY A 176 -7.48 -9.83 -2.49
C GLY A 176 -8.30 -10.97 -3.12
N LEU A 177 -9.62 -10.78 -3.31
CA LEU A 177 -10.47 -11.75 -4.01
C LEU A 177 -10.07 -11.87 -5.50
N ILE A 178 -9.81 -10.75 -6.17
CA ILE A 178 -9.36 -10.73 -7.57
C ILE A 178 -8.01 -11.45 -7.68
N GLU A 179 -7.04 -11.07 -6.84
CA GLU A 179 -5.69 -11.65 -6.84
C GLU A 179 -5.71 -13.16 -6.60
N THR A 180 -6.45 -13.60 -5.58
CA THR A 180 -6.60 -15.03 -5.27
C THR A 180 -7.24 -15.79 -6.43
N SER A 181 -8.25 -15.20 -7.07
CA SER A 181 -8.92 -15.79 -8.23
C SER A 181 -7.97 -15.93 -9.41
N LEU A 182 -7.14 -14.92 -9.69
CA LEU A 182 -6.12 -14.96 -10.73
C LEU A 182 -5.08 -16.05 -10.46
N ILE A 183 -4.53 -16.12 -9.24
CA ILE A 183 -3.58 -17.17 -8.84
C ILE A 183 -4.17 -18.56 -9.12
N LYS A 184 -5.43 -18.80 -8.73
CA LYS A 184 -6.12 -20.08 -8.95
C LYS A 184 -6.41 -20.39 -10.42
N ALA A 185 -6.75 -19.37 -11.21
CA ALA A 185 -7.01 -19.54 -12.64
C ALA A 185 -5.75 -19.95 -13.41
N PHE A 186 -4.60 -19.38 -13.06
CA PHE A 186 -3.32 -19.71 -13.70
C PHE A 186 -2.72 -21.05 -13.24
N THR A 187 -3.14 -21.56 -12.08
CA THR A 187 -2.65 -22.86 -11.55
C THR A 187 -3.41 -24.06 -12.11
N LYS A 188 -4.61 -23.86 -12.69
CA LYS A 188 -5.42 -24.93 -13.29
C LYS A 188 -5.02 -25.29 -14.74
N LYS A 189 -4.07 -24.57 -15.32
CA LYS A 189 -3.47 -24.87 -16.61
C LYS A 189 -2.14 -25.58 -16.44
#